data_7c362cea06e88177b37e9bf83d7dac50
#
_entry.id   7c362cea06e88177b37e9bf83d7dac50
#
_cell.length_a   1.000
_cell.length_b   1.000
_cell.length_c   1.000
_cell.angle_alpha   90.00
_cell.angle_beta   90.00
_cell.angle_gamma   90.00
#
_symmetry.space_group_name_H-M   'P 1'
#
loop_
_entity.id
_entity.type
_entity.pdbx_description
1 polymer ?
#
loop_
_entity_poly.entity_id
_entity_poly.type
_entity_poly.pdbx_seq_one_letter_code
_entity_poly.pdbx_strand_id
1 'polypeptide(L)'
;MTRVRHIGHRDKDPLHQLTKELGTLDANLFHAIARSPSPLLDETMPKLTAAADYSKLWMGIGAGLILSGRPRWQRAAVRGLASLAVSSLVTNQGAKRIRQRKRPSPSVVPLVRRAAHQPTSNSLPSGHSASAAAFSVGVALESPPLGLVMSALAGLVGLSRVATGAHYPGDVFIGFGIGAAVATLGGKIAPPIIPHNLSLIHI
;
A
#
# COMPACT_ATOMS: atom_id res chain seq x y z
N MET A 1 55.97 -10.23 -6.00
CA MET A 1 54.82 -10.47 -5.12
C MET A 1 53.54 -10.02 -5.83
N THR A 2 52.87 -10.95 -6.45
CA THR A 2 51.70 -10.69 -7.31
C THR A 2 50.45 -10.84 -6.49
N ARG A 3 49.71 -9.75 -6.28
CA ARG A 3 48.48 -9.69 -5.51
C ARG A 3 47.35 -10.28 -6.36
N VAL A 4 46.97 -11.53 -6.13
CA VAL A 4 45.79 -12.17 -6.73
C VAL A 4 44.53 -11.48 -6.17
N ARG A 5 43.83 -10.75 -7.02
CA ARG A 5 42.50 -10.21 -6.72
C ARG A 5 41.49 -11.38 -6.71
N HIS A 6 40.96 -11.72 -5.55
CA HIS A 6 39.78 -12.55 -5.43
C HIS A 6 38.56 -11.78 -5.94
N ILE A 7 38.34 -11.83 -7.25
CA ILE A 7 37.10 -11.41 -7.88
C ILE A 7 36.42 -12.71 -8.32
N GLY A 8 35.30 -13.11 -7.71
CA GLY A 8 34.55 -14.20 -8.28
C GLY A 8 33.73 -15.11 -7.36
N HIS A 9 33.23 -14.65 -6.20
CA HIS A 9 32.37 -15.53 -5.38
C HIS A 9 30.98 -14.96 -5.04
N ARG A 10 30.70 -13.68 -5.33
CA ARG A 10 29.39 -13.06 -5.04
C ARG A 10 28.28 -13.38 -6.06
N ASP A 11 28.65 -13.68 -7.31
CA ASP A 11 27.66 -13.95 -8.38
C ASP A 11 27.04 -15.36 -8.34
N LYS A 12 27.54 -16.25 -7.47
CA LYS A 12 27.06 -17.63 -7.32
C LYS A 12 26.15 -17.85 -6.12
N ASP A 13 25.89 -16.81 -5.31
CA ASP A 13 24.97 -16.92 -4.18
C ASP A 13 23.52 -16.94 -4.72
N PRO A 14 22.75 -18.03 -4.50
CA PRO A 14 21.37 -18.15 -4.95
C PRO A 14 20.48 -17.00 -4.46
N LEU A 15 20.72 -16.48 -3.26
CA LEU A 15 19.98 -15.35 -2.71
C LEU A 15 20.29 -14.05 -3.46
N HIS A 16 21.52 -13.86 -3.87
CA HIS A 16 21.91 -12.69 -4.68
C HIS A 16 21.29 -12.75 -6.09
N GLN A 17 21.28 -13.90 -6.71
CA GLN A 17 20.63 -14.10 -8.00
C GLN A 17 19.13 -13.86 -7.90
N LEU A 18 18.45 -14.45 -6.92
CA LEU A 18 17.02 -14.25 -6.69
C LEU A 18 16.67 -12.77 -6.48
N THR A 19 17.44 -12.06 -5.66
CA THR A 19 17.20 -10.61 -5.42
C THR A 19 17.38 -9.77 -6.68
N LYS A 20 18.32 -10.13 -7.56
CA LYS A 20 18.54 -9.47 -8.84
C LYS A 20 17.39 -9.75 -9.81
N GLU A 21 16.94 -11.00 -9.91
CA GLU A 21 15.80 -11.39 -10.76
C GLU A 21 14.50 -10.71 -10.30
N LEU A 22 14.21 -10.71 -9.01
CA LEU A 22 13.05 -9.99 -8.46
C LEU A 22 13.13 -8.48 -8.72
N GLY A 23 14.30 -7.88 -8.61
CA GLY A 23 14.52 -6.47 -8.94
C GLY A 23 14.29 -6.17 -10.43
N THR A 24 14.72 -7.07 -11.32
CA THR A 24 14.49 -6.95 -12.76
C THR A 24 13.02 -7.09 -13.10
N LEU A 25 12.34 -8.08 -12.53
CA LEU A 25 10.90 -8.28 -12.71
C LEU A 25 10.11 -7.05 -12.25
N ASP A 26 10.45 -6.52 -11.09
CA ASP A 26 9.81 -5.33 -10.51
C ASP A 26 9.97 -4.09 -11.42
N ALA A 27 11.16 -3.89 -11.96
CA ALA A 27 11.43 -2.83 -12.94
C ALA A 27 10.66 -3.03 -14.24
N ASN A 28 10.61 -4.26 -14.77
CA ASN A 28 9.88 -4.58 -16.01
C ASN A 28 8.38 -4.35 -15.84
N LEU A 29 7.78 -4.78 -14.72
CA LEU A 29 6.38 -4.54 -14.42
C LEU A 29 6.10 -3.03 -14.29
N PHE A 30 6.98 -2.28 -13.62
CA PHE A 30 6.87 -0.82 -13.57
C PHE A 30 6.87 -0.23 -15.00
N HIS A 31 7.81 -0.61 -15.85
CA HIS A 31 7.89 -0.09 -17.21
C HIS A 31 6.66 -0.44 -18.06
N ALA A 32 6.13 -1.65 -17.91
CA ALA A 32 4.93 -2.08 -18.60
C ALA A 32 3.71 -1.21 -18.23
N ILE A 33 3.53 -0.95 -16.94
CA ILE A 33 2.41 -0.11 -16.44
C ILE A 33 2.64 1.37 -16.82
N ALA A 34 3.84 1.90 -16.57
CA ALA A 34 4.16 3.31 -16.80
C ALA A 34 4.06 3.72 -18.27
N ARG A 35 4.42 2.83 -19.20
CA ARG A 35 4.39 3.07 -20.65
C ARG A 35 3.12 2.62 -21.33
N SER A 36 2.20 1.96 -20.62
CA SER A 36 0.93 1.51 -21.21
C SER A 36 0.13 2.71 -21.74
N PRO A 37 -0.22 2.74 -23.04
CA PRO A 37 -1.05 3.80 -23.58
C PRO A 37 -2.48 3.61 -23.11
N SER A 38 -2.94 4.45 -22.16
CA SER A 38 -4.29 4.36 -21.63
C SER A 38 -4.78 5.73 -21.17
N PRO A 39 -5.67 6.37 -21.96
CA PRO A 39 -6.29 7.63 -21.57
C PRO A 39 -6.97 7.57 -20.19
N LEU A 40 -7.55 6.42 -19.85
CA LEU A 40 -8.17 6.20 -18.53
C LEU A 40 -7.13 6.31 -17.40
N LEU A 41 -5.96 5.69 -17.54
CA LEU A 41 -4.89 5.80 -16.56
C LEU A 41 -4.33 7.22 -16.49
N ASP A 42 -4.22 7.91 -17.65
CA ASP A 42 -3.71 9.28 -17.72
C ASP A 42 -4.61 10.26 -16.97
N GLU A 43 -5.92 10.06 -17.04
CA GLU A 43 -6.88 10.94 -16.40
C GLU A 43 -7.14 10.57 -14.93
N THR A 44 -7.28 9.29 -14.61
CA THR A 44 -7.76 8.85 -13.29
C THR A 44 -6.66 8.69 -12.25
N MET A 45 -5.49 8.17 -12.65
CA MET A 45 -4.44 7.84 -11.67
C MET A 45 -3.83 9.06 -10.96
N PRO A 46 -3.57 10.19 -11.63
CA PRO A 46 -3.13 11.41 -10.95
C PRO A 46 -4.16 11.94 -9.93
N LYS A 47 -5.45 11.91 -10.29
CA LYS A 47 -6.53 12.37 -9.42
C LYS A 47 -6.66 11.46 -8.18
N LEU A 48 -6.61 10.15 -8.39
CA LEU A 48 -6.72 9.17 -7.31
C LEU A 48 -5.54 9.26 -6.35
N THR A 49 -4.32 9.37 -6.87
CA THR A 49 -3.13 9.51 -6.04
C THR A 49 -3.17 10.79 -5.22
N ALA A 50 -3.62 11.92 -5.80
CA ALA A 50 -3.80 13.19 -5.11
C ALA A 50 -4.88 13.13 -4.01
N ALA A 51 -6.00 12.44 -4.29
CA ALA A 51 -7.04 12.21 -3.29
C ALA A 51 -6.54 11.38 -2.10
N ALA A 52 -5.62 10.43 -2.34
CA ALA A 52 -5.03 9.58 -1.32
C ALA A 52 -3.87 10.26 -0.55
N ASP A 53 -3.38 11.41 -1.03
CA ASP A 53 -2.31 12.15 -0.34
C ASP A 53 -2.75 12.58 1.07
N TYR A 54 -1.83 12.49 2.02
CA TYR A 54 -2.09 12.80 3.44
C TYR A 54 -3.26 12.01 4.04
N SER A 55 -3.57 10.85 3.47
CA SER A 55 -4.69 9.98 3.88
C SER A 55 -6.08 10.63 3.74
N LYS A 56 -6.23 11.72 2.99
CA LYS A 56 -7.49 12.47 2.85
C LYS A 56 -8.65 11.58 2.40
N LEU A 57 -8.42 10.72 1.41
CA LEU A 57 -9.42 9.77 0.90
C LEU A 57 -9.99 8.91 2.04
N TRP A 58 -9.10 8.32 2.84
CA TRP A 58 -9.47 7.42 3.92
C TRP A 58 -10.13 8.16 5.09
N MET A 59 -9.68 9.37 5.39
CA MET A 59 -10.32 10.23 6.39
C MET A 59 -11.73 10.62 5.95
N GLY A 60 -11.91 10.99 4.68
CA GLY A 60 -13.23 11.32 4.14
C GLY A 60 -14.20 10.13 4.17
N ILE A 61 -13.74 8.93 3.75
CA ILE A 61 -14.54 7.70 3.85
C ILE A 61 -14.87 7.39 5.30
N GLY A 62 -13.88 7.45 6.20
CA GLY A 62 -14.08 7.22 7.63
C GLY A 62 -15.11 8.17 8.24
N ALA A 63 -15.04 9.45 7.91
CA ALA A 63 -16.04 10.45 8.34
C ALA A 63 -17.44 10.10 7.82
N GLY A 64 -17.57 9.75 6.54
CA GLY A 64 -18.86 9.32 5.96
C GLY A 64 -19.44 8.08 6.64
N LEU A 65 -18.61 7.09 6.97
CA LEU A 65 -19.05 5.90 7.71
C LEU A 65 -19.50 6.25 9.14
N ILE A 66 -18.81 7.17 9.81
CA ILE A 66 -19.19 7.64 11.17
C ILE A 66 -20.52 8.36 11.10
N LEU A 67 -20.70 9.27 10.14
CA LEU A 67 -21.91 10.07 9.97
C LEU A 67 -23.13 9.24 9.49
N SER A 68 -22.92 8.02 9.02
CA SER A 68 -24.02 7.11 8.59
C SER A 68 -24.98 6.75 9.73
N GLY A 69 -24.61 6.97 11.00
CA GLY A 69 -25.38 6.59 12.17
C GLY A 69 -25.47 5.08 12.43
N ARG A 70 -24.88 4.24 11.57
CA ARG A 70 -24.92 2.77 11.70
C ARG A 70 -23.80 2.29 12.63
N PRO A 71 -24.10 1.71 13.81
CA PRO A 71 -23.10 1.37 14.81
C PRO A 71 -21.95 0.48 14.28
N ARG A 72 -22.28 -0.47 13.39
CA ARG A 72 -21.27 -1.35 12.75
C ARG A 72 -20.32 -0.56 11.86
N TRP A 73 -20.83 0.40 11.09
CA TRP A 73 -20.01 1.21 10.17
C TRP A 73 -19.16 2.21 10.95
N GLN A 74 -19.69 2.75 12.05
CA GLN A 74 -18.92 3.63 12.95
C GLN A 74 -17.73 2.88 13.56
N ARG A 75 -17.96 1.66 14.07
CA ARG A 75 -16.86 0.82 14.58
C ARG A 75 -15.84 0.50 13.49
N ALA A 76 -16.30 0.12 12.30
CA ALA A 76 -15.45 -0.15 11.15
C ALA A 76 -14.57 1.06 10.79
N ALA A 77 -15.16 2.27 10.76
CA ALA A 77 -14.42 3.50 10.50
C ALA A 77 -13.36 3.79 11.58
N VAL A 78 -13.73 3.70 12.85
CA VAL A 78 -12.80 3.96 13.97
C VAL A 78 -11.62 2.97 13.91
N ARG A 79 -11.91 1.68 13.72
CA ARG A 79 -10.87 0.66 13.61
C ARG A 79 -9.99 0.87 12.38
N GLY A 80 -10.59 1.18 11.22
CA GLY A 80 -9.86 1.46 9.99
C GLY A 80 -8.92 2.66 10.14
N LEU A 81 -9.41 3.76 10.70
CA LEU A 81 -8.62 4.98 10.93
C LEU A 81 -7.52 4.77 11.97
N ALA A 82 -7.79 4.04 13.06
CA ALA A 82 -6.78 3.69 14.06
C ALA A 82 -5.67 2.83 13.45
N SER A 83 -6.03 1.78 12.68
CA SER A 83 -5.08 0.92 11.99
C SER A 83 -4.23 1.71 10.98
N LEU A 84 -4.84 2.63 10.24
CA LEU A 84 -4.16 3.53 9.32
C LEU A 84 -3.15 4.41 10.06
N ALA A 85 -3.53 5.04 11.16
CA ALA A 85 -2.66 5.91 11.94
C ALA A 85 -1.42 5.16 12.44
N VAL A 86 -1.60 3.98 13.04
CA VAL A 86 -0.51 3.12 13.50
C VAL A 86 0.38 2.69 12.33
N SER A 87 -0.22 2.24 11.22
CA SER A 87 0.52 1.83 10.04
C SER A 87 1.34 2.98 9.43
N SER A 88 0.80 4.18 9.42
CA SER A 88 1.50 5.38 8.95
C SER A 88 2.73 5.68 9.81
N LEU A 89 2.61 5.59 11.13
CA LEU A 89 3.73 5.75 12.05
C LEU A 89 4.80 4.68 11.82
N VAL A 90 4.41 3.40 11.82
CA VAL A 90 5.34 2.27 11.60
C VAL A 90 6.06 2.42 10.27
N THR A 91 5.35 2.77 9.20
CA THR A 91 5.94 2.87 7.86
C THR A 91 6.88 4.07 7.74
N ASN A 92 6.45 5.25 8.20
CA ASN A 92 7.20 6.49 7.97
C ASN A 92 8.35 6.68 8.98
N GLN A 93 8.17 6.25 10.23
CA GLN A 93 9.19 6.40 11.27
C GLN A 93 10.12 5.19 11.37
N GLY A 94 9.65 3.97 11.04
CA GLY A 94 10.39 2.73 11.14
C GLY A 94 10.87 2.23 9.78
N ALA A 95 10.00 1.61 9.01
CA ALA A 95 10.37 0.81 7.85
C ALA A 95 11.16 1.57 6.77
N LYS A 96 10.86 2.84 6.53
CA LYS A 96 11.61 3.67 5.56
C LYS A 96 13.08 3.93 5.95
N ARG A 97 13.44 3.77 7.20
CA ARG A 97 14.82 3.96 7.69
C ARG A 97 15.69 2.71 7.52
N ILE A 98 15.06 1.53 7.39
CA ILE A 98 15.77 0.24 7.37
C ILE A 98 16.44 0.01 6.01
N ARG A 99 15.76 0.30 4.91
CA ARG A 99 16.28 0.06 3.56
C ARG A 99 16.05 1.26 2.65
N GLN A 100 17.15 1.81 2.14
CA GLN A 100 17.10 2.90 1.17
C GLN A 100 16.93 2.31 -0.24
N ARG A 101 15.87 2.73 -0.94
CA ARG A 101 15.63 2.43 -2.34
C ARG A 101 15.31 3.71 -3.11
N LYS A 102 16.03 3.92 -4.22
CA LYS A 102 15.72 5.04 -5.13
C LYS A 102 14.36 4.81 -5.80
N ARG A 103 13.63 5.89 -6.00
CA ARG A 103 12.36 5.87 -6.74
C ARG A 103 12.57 5.63 -8.23
N PRO A 104 11.51 5.18 -8.95
CA PRO A 104 11.52 5.16 -10.40
C PRO A 104 11.85 6.55 -10.97
N SER A 105 12.51 6.58 -12.15
CA SER A 105 12.75 7.85 -12.83
C SER A 105 11.44 8.44 -13.35
N PRO A 106 11.11 9.70 -13.02
CA PRO A 106 9.90 10.35 -13.52
C PRO A 106 9.88 10.46 -15.06
N SER A 107 11.04 10.42 -15.71
CA SER A 107 11.14 10.52 -17.18
C SER A 107 10.48 9.35 -17.93
N VAL A 108 10.29 8.21 -17.26
CA VAL A 108 9.66 7.02 -17.84
C VAL A 108 8.14 7.18 -17.99
N VAL A 109 7.54 8.03 -17.14
CA VAL A 109 6.08 8.22 -17.08
C VAL A 109 5.68 9.41 -17.95
N PRO A 110 4.60 9.31 -18.74
CA PRO A 110 4.06 10.46 -19.49
C PRO A 110 3.80 11.65 -18.57
N LEU A 111 4.06 12.87 -19.04
CA LEU A 111 3.90 14.10 -18.23
C LEU A 111 2.50 14.22 -17.63
N VAL A 112 1.48 13.91 -18.44
CA VAL A 112 0.06 13.98 -18.03
C VAL A 112 -0.27 13.04 -16.86
N ARG A 113 0.49 11.94 -16.72
CA ARG A 113 0.26 10.93 -15.68
C ARG A 113 1.06 11.16 -14.41
N ARG A 114 2.05 12.04 -14.43
CA ARG A 114 2.91 12.27 -13.26
C ARG A 114 2.10 12.84 -12.09
N ALA A 115 2.37 12.35 -10.90
CA ALA A 115 1.80 12.95 -9.69
C ALA A 115 2.28 14.42 -9.57
N ALA A 116 1.37 15.31 -9.23
CA ALA A 116 1.68 16.73 -9.03
C ALA A 116 2.71 16.94 -7.90
N HIS A 117 2.66 16.08 -6.89
CA HIS A 117 3.61 16.08 -5.78
C HIS A 117 4.44 14.79 -5.80
N GLN A 118 5.72 14.91 -6.16
CA GLN A 118 6.65 13.77 -6.14
C GLN A 118 7.32 13.70 -4.76
N PRO A 119 7.15 12.59 -4.02
CA PRO A 119 7.77 12.46 -2.71
C PRO A 119 9.30 12.37 -2.83
N THR A 120 10.01 13.05 -1.94
CA THR A 120 11.49 13.05 -1.89
C THR A 120 12.08 11.95 -1.00
N SER A 121 11.25 11.29 -0.19
CA SER A 121 11.70 10.19 0.69
C SER A 121 12.00 8.90 -0.09
N ASN A 122 12.63 7.92 0.57
CA ASN A 122 12.89 6.59 0.02
C ASN A 122 11.63 5.95 -0.60
N SER A 123 11.82 5.15 -1.67
CA SER A 123 10.73 4.47 -2.37
C SER A 123 10.09 3.37 -1.53
N LEU A 124 10.90 2.59 -0.83
CA LEU A 124 10.46 1.41 -0.06
C LEU A 124 10.25 1.74 1.42
N PRO A 125 9.16 1.30 2.02
CA PRO A 125 7.91 0.83 1.41
C PRO A 125 6.98 1.98 1.01
N SER A 126 5.92 1.66 0.23
CA SER A 126 4.88 2.64 -0.13
C SER A 126 3.98 2.97 1.07
N GLY A 127 4.09 4.20 1.58
CA GLY A 127 3.26 4.66 2.70
C GLY A 127 1.76 4.73 2.35
N HIS A 128 1.41 5.15 1.12
CA HIS A 128 0.02 5.16 0.65
C HIS A 128 -0.59 3.76 0.64
N SER A 129 0.17 2.76 0.17
CA SER A 129 -0.28 1.37 0.14
C SER A 129 -0.42 0.79 1.55
N ALA A 130 0.50 1.12 2.45
CA ALA A 130 0.42 0.69 3.85
C ALA A 130 -0.81 1.27 4.55
N SER A 131 -1.08 2.58 4.39
CA SER A 131 -2.27 3.24 4.94
C SER A 131 -3.56 2.67 4.34
N ALA A 132 -3.57 2.43 3.02
CA ALA A 132 -4.72 1.86 2.31
C ALA A 132 -5.07 0.46 2.81
N ALA A 133 -4.08 -0.43 2.92
CA ALA A 133 -4.30 -1.79 3.42
C ALA A 133 -4.70 -1.81 4.90
N ALA A 134 -4.07 -0.98 5.73
CA ALA A 134 -4.41 -0.90 7.15
C ALA A 134 -5.85 -0.43 7.36
N PHE A 135 -6.29 0.60 6.63
CA PHE A 135 -7.68 1.05 6.67
C PHE A 135 -8.64 -0.05 6.23
N SER A 136 -8.38 -0.66 5.07
CA SER A 136 -9.26 -1.67 4.46
C SER A 136 -9.40 -2.91 5.33
N VAL A 137 -8.29 -3.44 5.86
CA VAL A 137 -8.29 -4.61 6.75
C VAL A 137 -8.94 -4.24 8.09
N GLY A 138 -8.66 -3.07 8.64
CA GLY A 138 -9.31 -2.58 9.85
C GLY A 138 -10.83 -2.50 9.71
N VAL A 139 -11.33 -2.00 8.57
CA VAL A 139 -12.77 -1.98 8.24
C VAL A 139 -13.30 -3.40 8.08
N ALA A 140 -12.54 -4.30 7.42
CA ALA A 140 -12.95 -5.68 7.17
C ALA A 140 -13.17 -6.48 8.45
N LEU A 141 -12.39 -6.22 9.49
CA LEU A 141 -12.54 -6.88 10.80
C LEU A 141 -13.90 -6.62 11.45
N GLU A 142 -14.52 -5.48 11.20
CA GLU A 142 -15.86 -5.13 11.70
C GLU A 142 -16.95 -5.40 10.66
N SER A 143 -16.66 -5.21 9.39
CA SER A 143 -17.60 -5.34 8.28
C SER A 143 -16.92 -5.90 7.03
N PRO A 144 -16.88 -7.24 6.86
CA PRO A 144 -16.25 -7.88 5.70
C PRO A 144 -16.72 -7.35 4.33
N PRO A 145 -18.01 -7.08 4.08
CA PRO A 145 -18.44 -6.53 2.80
C PRO A 145 -17.88 -5.14 2.51
N LEU A 146 -17.86 -4.25 3.52
CA LEU A 146 -17.22 -2.93 3.37
C LEU A 146 -15.71 -3.07 3.19
N GLY A 147 -15.09 -3.97 3.93
CA GLY A 147 -13.66 -4.25 3.80
C GLY A 147 -13.27 -4.71 2.41
N LEU A 148 -14.09 -5.53 1.75
CA LEU A 148 -13.86 -5.94 0.36
C LEU A 148 -13.87 -4.73 -0.59
N VAL A 149 -14.86 -3.85 -0.48
CA VAL A 149 -14.92 -2.62 -1.28
C VAL A 149 -13.72 -1.72 -1.02
N MET A 150 -13.34 -1.55 0.26
CA MET A 150 -12.17 -0.75 0.62
C MET A 150 -10.86 -1.39 0.10
N SER A 151 -10.77 -2.72 0.08
CA SER A 151 -9.61 -3.44 -0.44
C SER A 151 -9.47 -3.28 -1.96
N ALA A 152 -10.57 -3.27 -2.70
CA ALA A 152 -10.55 -2.96 -4.12
C ALA A 152 -10.05 -1.52 -4.37
N LEU A 153 -10.54 -0.55 -3.60
CA LEU A 153 -10.08 0.84 -3.68
C LEU A 153 -8.60 0.96 -3.28
N ALA A 154 -8.15 0.21 -2.27
CA ALA A 154 -6.74 0.16 -1.88
C ALA A 154 -5.85 -0.35 -3.02
N GLY A 155 -6.31 -1.38 -3.75
CA GLY A 155 -5.64 -1.88 -4.95
C GLY A 155 -5.49 -0.79 -6.02
N LEU A 156 -6.56 -0.01 -6.27
CA LEU A 156 -6.51 1.11 -7.20
C LEU A 156 -5.56 2.22 -6.74
N VAL A 157 -5.54 2.53 -5.44
CA VAL A 157 -4.56 3.47 -4.87
C VAL A 157 -3.14 2.94 -5.05
N GLY A 158 -2.89 1.64 -4.81
CA GLY A 158 -1.60 1.02 -5.07
C GLY A 158 -1.19 1.13 -6.56
N LEU A 159 -2.10 0.82 -7.47
CA LEU A 159 -1.88 0.97 -8.91
C LEU A 159 -1.55 2.42 -9.29
N SER A 160 -2.25 3.39 -8.69
CA SER A 160 -1.99 4.81 -8.95
C SER A 160 -0.56 5.21 -8.59
N ARG A 161 0.03 4.59 -7.52
CA ARG A 161 1.42 4.88 -7.12
C ARG A 161 2.44 4.36 -8.13
N VAL A 162 2.15 3.24 -8.78
CA VAL A 162 2.99 2.69 -9.85
C VAL A 162 2.80 3.48 -11.14
N ALA A 163 1.56 3.69 -11.55
CA ALA A 163 1.21 4.37 -12.80
C ALA A 163 1.74 5.82 -12.86
N THR A 164 1.76 6.53 -11.71
CA THR A 164 2.27 7.90 -11.61
C THR A 164 3.80 7.99 -11.39
N GLY A 165 4.50 6.85 -11.34
CA GLY A 165 5.96 6.80 -11.18
C GLY A 165 6.48 7.05 -9.77
N ALA A 166 5.60 7.02 -8.76
CA ALA A 166 6.01 7.27 -7.39
C ALA A 166 6.70 6.06 -6.73
N HIS A 167 6.31 4.85 -7.12
CA HIS A 167 6.78 3.59 -6.53
C HIS A 167 6.91 2.47 -7.55
N TYR A 168 7.77 1.51 -7.28
CA TYR A 168 7.76 0.21 -7.95
C TYR A 168 6.63 -0.68 -7.40
N PRO A 169 6.15 -1.68 -8.18
CA PRO A 169 5.16 -2.66 -7.69
C PRO A 169 5.55 -3.31 -6.37
N GLY A 170 6.82 -3.72 -6.21
CA GLY A 170 7.32 -4.33 -4.97
C GLY A 170 7.20 -3.42 -3.75
N ASP A 171 7.38 -2.09 -3.91
CA ASP A 171 7.18 -1.13 -2.82
C ASP A 171 5.72 -1.10 -2.36
N VAL A 172 4.79 -1.24 -3.32
CA VAL A 172 3.34 -1.28 -3.09
C VAL A 172 2.95 -2.55 -2.35
N PHE A 173 3.40 -3.72 -2.81
CA PHE A 173 3.10 -5.00 -2.16
C PHE A 173 3.65 -5.08 -0.74
N ILE A 174 4.88 -4.62 -0.51
CA ILE A 174 5.46 -4.56 0.84
C ILE A 174 4.67 -3.58 1.72
N GLY A 175 4.26 -2.44 1.17
CA GLY A 175 3.38 -1.51 1.86
C GLY A 175 2.06 -2.17 2.27
N PHE A 176 1.38 -2.87 1.36
CA PHE A 176 0.16 -3.62 1.68
C PHE A 176 0.37 -4.65 2.77
N GLY A 177 1.48 -5.41 2.71
CA GLY A 177 1.83 -6.39 3.74
C GLY A 177 1.98 -5.76 5.12
N ILE A 178 2.69 -4.62 5.23
CA ILE A 178 2.85 -3.89 6.48
C ILE A 178 1.51 -3.40 7.02
N GLY A 179 0.69 -2.77 6.16
CA GLY A 179 -0.62 -2.26 6.57
C GLY A 179 -1.57 -3.36 7.05
N ALA A 180 -1.64 -4.46 6.32
CA ALA A 180 -2.43 -5.62 6.69
C ALA A 180 -1.95 -6.25 8.00
N ALA A 181 -0.64 -6.39 8.19
CA ALA A 181 -0.06 -6.91 9.43
C ALA A 181 -0.42 -6.04 10.64
N VAL A 182 -0.28 -4.71 10.51
CA VAL A 182 -0.63 -3.77 11.58
C VAL A 182 -2.10 -3.89 11.96
N ALA A 183 -3.01 -3.92 10.98
CA ALA A 183 -4.45 -4.01 11.25
C ALA A 183 -4.84 -5.35 11.88
N THR A 184 -4.29 -6.48 11.40
CA THR A 184 -4.56 -7.80 11.97
C THR A 184 -4.02 -7.97 13.38
N LEU A 185 -2.82 -7.46 13.66
CA LEU A 185 -2.25 -7.44 15.01
C LEU A 185 -3.09 -6.57 15.95
N GLY A 186 -3.51 -5.39 15.49
CA GLY A 186 -4.42 -4.52 16.23
C GLY A 186 -5.75 -5.22 16.54
N GLY A 187 -6.27 -6.00 15.60
CA GLY A 187 -7.48 -6.82 15.79
C GLY A 187 -7.34 -7.93 16.85
N LYS A 188 -6.12 -8.45 17.05
CA LYS A 188 -5.85 -9.43 18.12
C LYS A 188 -5.78 -8.76 19.50
N ILE A 189 -5.26 -7.53 19.57
CA ILE A 189 -5.14 -6.76 20.82
C ILE A 189 -6.51 -6.23 21.27
N ALA A 190 -7.29 -5.72 20.34
CA ALA A 190 -8.65 -5.23 20.55
C ALA A 190 -9.60 -5.99 19.59
N PRO A 191 -10.14 -7.14 20.01
CA PRO A 191 -10.99 -7.96 19.13
C PRO A 191 -12.22 -7.17 18.62
N PRO A 192 -12.69 -7.48 17.40
CA PRO A 192 -13.90 -6.88 16.85
C PRO A 192 -15.12 -7.30 17.68
N ILE A 193 -16.07 -6.39 17.84
CA ILE A 193 -17.34 -6.68 18.52
C ILE A 193 -18.24 -7.40 17.51
N ILE A 194 -18.20 -8.73 17.52
CA ILE A 194 -19.11 -9.56 16.72
C ILE A 194 -20.46 -9.57 17.45
N PRO A 195 -21.57 -9.11 16.85
CA PRO A 195 -22.88 -9.29 17.45
C PRO A 195 -23.17 -10.80 17.52
N HIS A 196 -23.39 -11.34 18.70
CA HIS A 196 -23.77 -12.73 18.94
C HIS A 196 -25.23 -13.04 18.51
N ASN A 197 -25.65 -12.61 17.31
CA ASN A 197 -26.99 -12.87 16.78
C ASN A 197 -26.98 -13.88 15.63
N LEU A 198 -26.19 -14.95 15.75
CA LEU A 198 -26.30 -16.11 14.85
C LEU A 198 -26.71 -17.40 15.58
N SER A 199 -27.28 -17.31 16.79
CA SER A 199 -27.72 -18.49 17.53
C SER A 199 -29.23 -18.74 17.53
N LEU A 200 -29.97 -18.34 16.49
CA LEU A 200 -31.39 -18.74 16.33
C LEU A 200 -31.70 -19.05 14.87
N ILE A 201 -31.04 -20.06 14.32
CA ILE A 201 -31.66 -20.93 13.32
C ILE A 201 -31.65 -22.32 13.94
N HIS A 202 -32.57 -22.55 14.86
CA HIS A 202 -33.09 -23.89 15.14
C HIS A 202 -34.25 -24.09 14.15
N ILE A 203 -33.99 -24.92 13.15
CA ILE A 203 -35.02 -25.68 12.44
C ILE A 203 -34.96 -27.09 13.00
#